data_9bd68a64879d2c78389d3a428999801d
#
_entry.id   9bd68a64879d2c78389d3a428999801d
#
_cell.length_a   1.000
_cell.length_b   1.000
_cell.length_c   1.000
_cell.angle_alpha   90.00
_cell.angle_beta   90.00
_cell.angle_gamma   90.00
#
_symmetry.space_group_name_H-M   'P 1'
#
loop_
_entity.id
_entity.type
_entity.pdbx_description
1 polymer ?
#
loop_
_entity_poly.entity_id
_entity_poly.type
_entity_poly.pdbx_seq_one_letter_code
_entity_poly.pdbx_strand_id
1 'polypeptide(L)'
;MKRNLSNMMSLDIFISSIPDTEYEKTISKITSPKESIMPLISWDIFSKDYTLTLENLRIESDIDFIKLFAQKAHWKNEIDGIFKDQDFEALIITDINQKILWVNNGFTEMTGYSKKYALNKTPNFLQGQKTLPETKKRIRGKLDELKPFTEIITNYKKDKTPYKCEVKIIPLYTDKVTHFLAIEKKVV
;
A
#
# COMPACT_ATOMS: atom_id res chain seq x y z
N MET A 1 43.88 -19.12 16.50
CA MET A 1 43.19 -19.28 15.19
C MET A 1 42.21 -18.12 15.04
N LYS A 2 42.37 -17.23 14.04
CA LYS A 2 41.40 -16.15 13.81
C LYS A 2 40.14 -16.79 13.23
N ARG A 3 39.06 -16.79 13.98
CA ARG A 3 37.74 -17.29 13.57
C ARG A 3 37.16 -16.29 12.56
N ASN A 4 36.82 -16.77 11.36
CA ASN A 4 36.24 -15.92 10.32
C ASN A 4 34.74 -15.77 10.60
N LEU A 5 34.29 -14.56 10.98
CA LEU A 5 32.91 -14.26 11.36
C LEU A 5 31.95 -14.10 10.18
N SER A 6 32.47 -14.06 8.95
CA SER A 6 31.65 -13.72 7.76
C SER A 6 30.59 -14.76 7.39
N ASN A 7 30.68 -15.99 7.92
CA ASN A 7 29.72 -17.07 7.65
C ASN A 7 29.16 -17.69 8.93
N MET A 8 29.18 -16.97 10.06
CA MET A 8 28.77 -17.51 11.35
C MET A 8 27.27 -17.32 11.56
N MET A 9 26.60 -18.41 11.93
CA MET A 9 25.23 -18.38 12.40
C MET A 9 25.17 -17.99 13.89
N SER A 10 23.98 -17.69 14.41
CA SER A 10 23.78 -17.32 15.83
C SER A 10 24.36 -18.33 16.81
N LEU A 11 24.29 -19.63 16.50
CA LEU A 11 24.89 -20.68 17.28
C LEU A 11 26.42 -20.63 17.28
N ASP A 12 27.03 -20.33 16.12
CA ASP A 12 28.50 -20.21 15.98
C ASP A 12 29.00 -18.98 16.73
N ILE A 13 28.24 -17.89 16.77
CA ILE A 13 28.56 -16.69 17.55
C ILE A 13 28.53 -17.04 19.06
N PHE A 14 27.52 -17.75 19.51
CA PHE A 14 27.40 -18.20 20.89
C PHE A 14 28.56 -19.11 21.27
N ILE A 15 28.83 -20.14 20.46
CA ILE A 15 29.92 -21.09 20.70
C ILE A 15 31.29 -20.37 20.71
N SER A 16 31.49 -19.35 19.87
CA SER A 16 32.71 -18.56 19.82
C SER A 16 32.94 -17.66 21.03
N SER A 17 31.88 -17.38 21.80
CA SER A 17 31.94 -16.58 23.04
C SER A 17 32.30 -17.41 24.29
N ILE A 18 32.28 -18.74 24.18
CA ILE A 18 32.58 -19.65 25.31
C ILE A 18 34.10 -19.80 25.47
N PRO A 19 34.62 -19.86 26.70
CA PRO A 19 36.05 -20.13 26.97
C PRO A 19 36.51 -21.44 26.33
N ASP A 20 37.77 -21.48 25.85
CA ASP A 20 38.33 -22.65 25.15
C ASP A 20 38.22 -23.95 25.91
N THR A 21 38.22 -23.90 27.24
CA THR A 21 38.07 -25.11 28.14
C THR A 21 36.66 -25.71 28.07
N GLU A 22 35.63 -24.93 27.73
CA GLU A 22 34.25 -25.40 27.63
C GLU A 22 33.85 -25.62 26.17
N TYR A 23 34.57 -25.04 25.23
CA TYR A 23 34.29 -25.11 23.80
C TYR A 23 34.25 -26.56 23.30
N GLU A 24 35.28 -27.37 23.60
CA GLU A 24 35.36 -28.78 23.16
C GLU A 24 34.25 -29.66 23.76
N LYS A 25 33.86 -29.40 25.04
CA LYS A 25 32.77 -30.13 25.70
C LYS A 25 31.41 -29.76 25.09
N THR A 26 31.26 -28.54 24.64
CA THR A 26 30.00 -28.04 24.04
C THR A 26 29.86 -28.54 22.62
N ILE A 27 30.92 -28.49 21.82
CA ILE A 27 30.91 -28.94 20.43
C ILE A 27 30.69 -30.45 20.30
N SER A 28 31.24 -31.25 21.23
CA SER A 28 31.06 -32.71 21.26
C SER A 28 29.59 -33.14 21.52
N LYS A 29 28.78 -32.26 22.08
CA LYS A 29 27.34 -32.50 22.33
C LYS A 29 26.45 -32.05 21.15
N ILE A 30 27.01 -31.29 20.22
CA ILE A 30 26.29 -30.81 19.05
C ILE A 30 26.45 -31.85 17.94
N THR A 31 25.44 -32.69 17.75
CA THR A 31 25.37 -33.60 16.60
C THR A 31 24.99 -32.79 15.39
N SER A 32 25.84 -32.75 14.37
CA SER A 32 25.47 -32.18 13.09
C SER A 32 24.28 -32.95 12.51
N PRO A 33 23.16 -32.29 12.17
CA PRO A 33 22.07 -32.96 11.48
C PRO A 33 22.60 -33.51 10.16
N LYS A 34 22.25 -34.77 9.82
CA LYS A 34 22.64 -35.42 8.56
C LYS A 34 22.06 -34.76 7.34
N GLU A 35 21.13 -33.83 7.49
CA GLU A 35 20.51 -33.05 6.40
C GLU A 35 20.87 -31.59 6.58
N SER A 36 21.37 -30.99 5.50
CA SER A 36 21.62 -29.54 5.42
C SER A 36 20.27 -28.82 5.45
N ILE A 37 19.79 -28.48 6.64
CA ILE A 37 18.66 -27.58 6.79
C ILE A 37 19.17 -26.20 6.43
N MET A 38 18.71 -25.67 5.29
CA MET A 38 19.01 -24.29 4.89
C MET A 38 18.22 -23.30 5.77
N PRO A 39 18.81 -22.67 6.78
CA PRO A 39 18.09 -21.78 7.68
C PRO A 39 17.60 -20.48 6.98
N LEU A 40 18.27 -20.11 5.87
CA LEU A 40 17.93 -18.90 5.08
C LEU A 40 16.56 -18.98 4.41
N ILE A 41 16.11 -20.16 3.99
CA ILE A 41 14.78 -20.35 3.39
C ILE A 41 13.66 -20.01 4.38
N SER A 42 13.86 -20.30 5.66
CA SER A 42 12.85 -20.01 6.69
C SER A 42 12.68 -18.50 6.93
N TRP A 43 13.77 -17.73 6.86
CA TRP A 43 13.72 -16.26 6.98
C TRP A 43 13.05 -15.60 5.79
N ASP A 44 13.31 -16.05 4.57
CA ASP A 44 12.69 -15.52 3.36
C ASP A 44 11.19 -15.82 3.32
N ILE A 45 10.78 -17.02 3.74
CA ILE A 45 9.37 -17.40 3.88
C ILE A 45 8.70 -16.55 4.96
N PHE A 46 9.34 -16.45 6.13
CA PHE A 46 8.82 -15.65 7.25
C PHE A 46 8.72 -14.17 6.89
N SER A 47 9.73 -13.58 6.22
CA SER A 47 9.72 -12.18 5.83
C SER A 47 8.64 -11.88 4.80
N LYS A 48 8.41 -12.78 3.83
CA LYS A 48 7.31 -12.64 2.85
C LYS A 48 5.95 -12.73 3.51
N ASP A 49 5.74 -13.73 4.37
CA ASP A 49 4.48 -13.91 5.09
C ASP A 49 4.19 -12.73 6.02
N TYR A 50 5.21 -12.23 6.72
CA TYR A 50 5.11 -11.04 7.56
C TYR A 50 4.78 -9.79 6.75
N THR A 51 5.43 -9.59 5.60
CA THR A 51 5.16 -8.45 4.70
C THR A 51 3.74 -8.49 4.17
N LEU A 52 3.27 -9.65 3.69
CA LEU A 52 1.88 -9.85 3.24
C LEU A 52 0.87 -9.60 4.37
N THR A 53 1.18 -10.05 5.57
CA THR A 53 0.33 -9.80 6.74
C THR A 53 0.23 -8.31 7.05
N LEU A 54 1.33 -7.56 7.02
CA LEU A 54 1.33 -6.11 7.22
C LEU A 54 0.56 -5.36 6.14
N GLU A 55 0.69 -5.76 4.87
CA GLU A 55 -0.07 -5.17 3.77
C GLU A 55 -1.57 -5.43 3.93
N ASN A 56 -1.98 -6.64 4.28
CA ASN A 56 -3.37 -6.96 4.55
C ASN A 56 -3.95 -6.14 5.71
N LEU A 57 -3.21 -6.01 6.82
CA LEU A 57 -3.62 -5.18 7.95
C LEU A 57 -3.77 -3.70 7.57
N ARG A 58 -2.92 -3.19 6.67
CA ARG A 58 -3.05 -1.81 6.15
C ARG A 58 -4.31 -1.65 5.31
N ILE A 59 -4.58 -2.60 4.41
CA ILE A 59 -5.78 -2.61 3.56
C ILE A 59 -7.03 -2.64 4.44
N GLU A 60 -7.09 -3.54 5.42
CA GLU A 60 -8.20 -3.62 6.37
C GLU A 60 -8.40 -2.32 7.14
N SER A 61 -7.32 -1.72 7.65
CA SER A 61 -7.37 -0.44 8.37
C SER A 61 -7.88 0.70 7.49
N ASP A 62 -7.49 0.76 6.22
CA ASP A 62 -7.96 1.78 5.27
C ASP A 62 -9.47 1.59 4.98
N ILE A 63 -9.93 0.35 4.78
CA ILE A 63 -11.34 0.02 4.56
C ILE A 63 -12.18 0.36 5.80
N ASP A 64 -11.71 0.02 6.99
CA ASP A 64 -12.41 0.32 8.25
C ASP A 64 -12.53 1.84 8.47
N PHE A 65 -11.49 2.61 8.10
CA PHE A 65 -11.58 4.06 8.13
C PHE A 65 -12.69 4.57 7.21
N ILE A 66 -12.78 4.03 5.98
CA ILE A 66 -13.84 4.42 5.03
C ILE A 66 -15.23 4.05 5.57
N LYS A 67 -15.39 2.88 6.21
CA LYS A 67 -16.64 2.47 6.88
C LYS A 67 -17.04 3.46 7.99
N LEU A 68 -16.09 3.85 8.84
CA LEU A 68 -16.32 4.84 9.88
C LEU A 68 -16.71 6.20 9.29
N PHE A 69 -16.06 6.60 8.20
CA PHE A 69 -16.39 7.84 7.49
C PHE A 69 -17.80 7.75 6.89
N ALA A 70 -18.15 6.60 6.28
CA ALA A 70 -19.47 6.32 5.71
C ALA A 70 -20.58 6.45 6.76
N GLN A 71 -20.36 5.88 7.95
CA GLN A 71 -21.30 6.01 9.08
C GLN A 71 -21.51 7.46 9.50
N LYS A 72 -20.42 8.22 9.65
CA LYS A 72 -20.47 9.65 10.02
C LYS A 72 -21.16 10.52 8.97
N ALA A 73 -20.91 10.20 7.70
CA ALA A 73 -21.49 10.92 6.56
C ALA A 73 -22.88 10.41 6.17
N HIS A 74 -23.38 9.35 6.83
CA HIS A 74 -24.67 8.69 6.55
C HIS A 74 -24.79 8.20 5.10
N TRP A 75 -23.69 7.67 4.50
CA TRP A 75 -23.74 7.11 3.16
C TRP A 75 -24.57 5.83 3.13
N LYS A 76 -25.33 5.66 2.06
CA LYS A 76 -26.17 4.48 1.80
C LYS A 76 -25.47 3.42 0.95
N ASN A 77 -24.21 3.69 0.54
CA ASN A 77 -23.41 2.75 -0.23
C ASN A 77 -23.01 1.54 0.63
N GLU A 78 -23.03 0.37 0.03
CA GLU A 78 -22.47 -0.84 0.61
C GLU A 78 -20.94 -0.83 0.44
N ILE A 79 -20.21 -0.43 1.47
CA ILE A 79 -18.76 -0.24 1.40
C ILE A 79 -18.03 -1.57 1.17
N ASP A 80 -18.45 -2.65 1.82
CA ASP A 80 -17.81 -3.97 1.65
C ASP A 80 -17.90 -4.47 0.20
N GLY A 81 -19.04 -4.25 -0.46
CA GLY A 81 -19.21 -4.60 -1.87
C GLY A 81 -18.32 -3.79 -2.82
N ILE A 82 -17.95 -2.55 -2.45
CA ILE A 82 -17.04 -1.72 -3.25
C ILE A 82 -15.63 -2.32 -3.30
N PHE A 83 -15.15 -2.89 -2.19
CA PHE A 83 -13.81 -3.42 -2.05
C PHE A 83 -13.69 -4.92 -2.31
N LYS A 84 -14.82 -5.61 -2.52
CA LYS A 84 -14.80 -7.04 -2.85
C LYS A 84 -14.06 -7.24 -4.17
N ASP A 85 -13.04 -8.09 -4.15
CA ASP A 85 -12.20 -8.42 -5.32
C ASP A 85 -11.54 -7.20 -5.99
N GLN A 86 -11.31 -6.11 -5.23
CA GLN A 86 -10.72 -4.88 -5.74
C GLN A 86 -9.35 -4.64 -5.15
N ASP A 87 -8.31 -4.80 -5.98
CA ASP A 87 -6.95 -4.38 -5.63
C ASP A 87 -6.81 -2.85 -5.73
N PHE A 88 -6.09 -2.25 -4.80
CA PHE A 88 -5.77 -0.83 -4.83
C PHE A 88 -4.41 -0.52 -4.20
N GLU A 89 -3.79 0.56 -4.64
CA GLU A 89 -2.61 1.15 -4.03
C GLU A 89 -2.98 2.42 -3.26
N ALA A 90 -3.81 3.28 -3.85
CA ALA A 90 -4.22 4.55 -3.23
C ALA A 90 -5.74 4.69 -3.15
N LEU A 91 -6.20 5.33 -2.08
CA LEU A 91 -7.58 5.69 -1.82
C LEU A 91 -7.69 7.19 -1.54
N ILE A 92 -8.67 7.83 -2.18
CA ILE A 92 -8.92 9.26 -2.05
C ILE A 92 -10.42 9.48 -1.83
N ILE A 93 -10.79 10.22 -0.79
CA ILE A 93 -12.15 10.72 -0.59
C ILE A 93 -12.17 12.20 -0.92
N THR A 94 -13.11 12.62 -1.78
CA THR A 94 -13.33 14.03 -2.10
C THR A 94 -14.77 14.45 -1.80
N ASP A 95 -14.97 15.74 -1.61
CA ASP A 95 -16.31 16.33 -1.63
C ASP A 95 -16.89 16.39 -3.07
N ILE A 96 -18.11 16.89 -3.20
CA ILE A 96 -18.78 17.07 -4.51
C ILE A 96 -18.03 18.03 -5.43
N ASN A 97 -17.23 18.95 -4.88
CA ASN A 97 -16.41 19.90 -5.62
C ASN A 97 -15.01 19.34 -5.94
N GLN A 98 -14.81 18.03 -5.74
CA GLN A 98 -13.53 17.33 -5.96
C GLN A 98 -12.40 17.81 -5.02
N LYS A 99 -12.69 18.45 -3.90
CA LYS A 99 -11.68 18.76 -2.89
C LYS A 99 -11.38 17.53 -2.05
N ILE A 100 -10.12 17.18 -1.93
CA ILE A 100 -9.64 16.02 -1.18
C ILE A 100 -9.88 16.25 0.31
N LEU A 101 -10.64 15.35 0.92
CA LEU A 101 -10.94 15.32 2.35
C LEU A 101 -10.05 14.32 3.08
N TRP A 102 -9.68 13.24 2.41
CA TRP A 102 -8.84 12.21 2.99
C TRP A 102 -8.10 11.41 1.91
N VAL A 103 -6.91 10.93 2.25
CA VAL A 103 -6.13 9.97 1.46
C VAL A 103 -5.47 8.95 2.38
N ASN A 104 -5.28 7.72 1.91
CA ASN A 104 -4.56 6.68 2.64
C ASN A 104 -3.03 6.86 2.57
N ASN A 105 -2.25 5.96 3.17
CA ASN A 105 -0.79 5.98 3.10
C ASN A 105 -0.28 5.63 1.70
N GLY A 106 -0.96 4.69 1.02
CA GLY A 106 -0.62 4.29 -0.34
C GLY A 106 -0.63 5.44 -1.33
N PHE A 107 -1.51 6.43 -1.16
CA PHE A 107 -1.46 7.67 -1.94
C PHE A 107 -0.10 8.38 -1.80
N THR A 108 0.43 8.49 -0.59
CA THR A 108 1.72 9.15 -0.37
C THR A 108 2.87 8.35 -1.00
N GLU A 109 2.84 7.04 -0.88
CA GLU A 109 3.83 6.13 -1.48
C GLU A 109 3.78 6.14 -3.01
N MET A 110 2.58 6.15 -3.58
CA MET A 110 2.37 6.18 -5.02
C MET A 110 2.76 7.50 -5.66
N THR A 111 2.39 8.62 -5.02
CA THR A 111 2.52 9.96 -5.63
C THR A 111 3.71 10.76 -5.13
N GLY A 112 4.26 10.45 -3.94
CA GLY A 112 5.30 11.22 -3.26
C GLY A 112 4.80 12.51 -2.58
N TYR A 113 3.50 12.82 -2.66
CA TYR A 113 2.92 13.95 -1.96
C TYR A 113 2.44 13.56 -0.57
N SER A 114 2.69 14.42 0.42
CA SER A 114 2.17 14.18 1.77
C SER A 114 0.65 14.37 1.84
N LYS A 115 0.00 13.66 2.76
CA LYS A 115 -1.44 13.84 3.04
C LYS A 115 -1.79 15.31 3.29
N LYS A 116 -1.00 16.01 4.12
CA LYS A 116 -1.19 17.44 4.43
C LYS A 116 -1.15 18.32 3.18
N TYR A 117 -0.33 17.99 2.20
CA TYR A 117 -0.26 18.74 0.93
C TYR A 117 -1.51 18.54 0.08
N ALA A 118 -2.04 17.31 0.05
CA ALA A 118 -3.19 16.94 -0.79
C ALA A 118 -4.53 17.48 -0.26
N LEU A 119 -4.70 17.57 1.07
CA LEU A 119 -5.94 18.01 1.70
C LEU A 119 -6.39 19.38 1.20
N ASN A 120 -7.72 19.52 1.00
CA ASN A 120 -8.42 20.70 0.51
C ASN A 120 -8.04 21.14 -0.91
N LYS A 121 -7.25 20.36 -1.64
CA LYS A 121 -6.94 20.58 -3.07
C LYS A 121 -7.75 19.65 -3.95
N THR A 122 -7.91 20.04 -5.20
CA THR A 122 -8.43 19.13 -6.23
C THR A 122 -7.28 18.27 -6.79
N PRO A 123 -7.52 17.03 -7.28
CA PRO A 123 -6.49 16.14 -7.82
C PRO A 123 -5.72 16.67 -9.04
N ASN A 124 -6.11 17.85 -9.55
CA ASN A 124 -5.47 18.48 -10.71
C ASN A 124 -3.94 18.69 -10.55
N PHE A 125 -3.43 18.77 -9.32
CA PHE A 125 -1.99 18.91 -9.10
C PHE A 125 -1.18 17.65 -9.47
N LEU A 126 -1.86 16.51 -9.64
CA LEU A 126 -1.25 15.26 -10.14
C LEU A 126 -1.13 15.26 -11.67
N GLN A 127 -1.77 16.21 -12.37
CA GLN A 127 -1.76 16.26 -13.82
C GLN A 127 -0.56 17.04 -14.35
N GLY A 128 -0.13 16.73 -15.58
CA GLY A 128 1.01 17.41 -16.21
C GLY A 128 0.94 17.36 -17.75
N GLN A 129 2.08 17.59 -18.40
CA GLN A 129 2.15 17.73 -19.86
C GLN A 129 1.64 16.51 -20.65
N LYS A 130 1.92 15.29 -20.15
CA LYS A 130 1.47 14.04 -20.81
C LYS A 130 0.03 13.64 -20.43
N THR A 131 -0.65 14.40 -19.57
CA THR A 131 -2.05 14.17 -19.25
C THR A 131 -2.91 14.69 -20.39
N LEU A 132 -3.52 13.79 -21.15
CA LEU A 132 -4.30 14.14 -22.34
C LEU A 132 -5.52 14.99 -21.98
N PRO A 133 -5.74 16.13 -22.67
CA PRO A 133 -6.93 16.98 -22.44
C PRO A 133 -8.25 16.22 -22.66
N GLU A 134 -8.28 15.29 -23.62
CA GLU A 134 -9.44 14.44 -23.91
C GLU A 134 -9.80 13.55 -22.73
N THR A 135 -8.79 12.95 -22.07
CA THR A 135 -9.00 12.12 -20.85
C THR A 135 -9.58 12.98 -19.73
N LYS A 136 -9.05 14.18 -19.53
CA LYS A 136 -9.59 15.12 -18.52
C LYS A 136 -11.05 15.49 -18.81
N LYS A 137 -11.40 15.76 -20.08
CA LYS A 137 -12.76 16.08 -20.50
C LYS A 137 -13.69 14.88 -20.28
N ARG A 138 -13.23 13.68 -20.63
CA ARG A 138 -13.96 12.42 -20.44
C ARG A 138 -14.27 12.14 -18.97
N ILE A 139 -13.25 12.27 -18.09
CA ILE A 139 -13.42 12.11 -16.63
C ILE A 139 -14.42 13.13 -16.09
N ARG A 140 -14.32 14.40 -16.51
CA ARG A 140 -15.25 15.45 -16.06
C ARG A 140 -16.68 15.13 -16.48
N GLY A 141 -16.91 14.75 -17.74
CA GLY A 141 -18.24 14.36 -18.21
C GLY A 141 -18.81 13.17 -17.41
N LYS A 142 -17.98 12.15 -17.12
CA LYS A 142 -18.42 11.00 -16.33
C LYS A 142 -18.71 11.33 -14.86
N LEU A 143 -17.98 12.30 -14.29
CA LEU A 143 -18.29 12.79 -12.93
C LEU A 143 -19.66 13.46 -12.88
N ASP A 144 -20.02 14.21 -13.93
CA ASP A 144 -21.33 14.89 -14.02
C ASP A 144 -22.49 13.88 -14.17
N GLU A 145 -22.22 12.67 -14.69
CA GLU A 145 -23.20 11.58 -14.77
C GLU A 145 -23.52 10.95 -13.41
N LEU A 146 -22.69 11.18 -12.39
CA LEU A 146 -22.83 10.65 -11.02
C LEU A 146 -22.97 9.12 -10.98
N LYS A 147 -22.27 8.41 -11.86
CA LYS A 147 -22.22 6.94 -11.93
C LYS A 147 -20.79 6.45 -11.68
N PRO A 148 -20.63 5.23 -11.16
CA PRO A 148 -19.31 4.63 -11.05
C PRO A 148 -18.67 4.45 -12.43
N PHE A 149 -17.37 4.76 -12.55
CA PHE A 149 -16.61 4.56 -13.78
C PHE A 149 -15.14 4.30 -13.49
N THR A 150 -14.44 3.72 -14.47
CA THR A 150 -13.00 3.52 -14.47
C THR A 150 -12.39 4.20 -15.68
N GLU A 151 -11.26 4.86 -15.47
CA GLU A 151 -10.45 5.51 -16.52
C GLU A 151 -8.97 5.37 -16.24
N ILE A 152 -8.16 5.37 -17.29
CA ILE A 152 -6.70 5.41 -17.19
C ILE A 152 -6.23 6.83 -17.49
N ILE A 153 -5.50 7.42 -16.56
CA ILE A 153 -4.95 8.77 -16.69
C ILE A 153 -3.44 8.76 -16.46
N THR A 154 -2.71 9.61 -17.20
CA THR A 154 -1.30 9.86 -16.91
C THR A 154 -1.21 10.95 -15.85
N ASN A 155 -0.74 10.56 -14.66
CA ASN A 155 -0.45 11.44 -13.54
C ASN A 155 1.06 11.64 -13.36
N TYR A 156 1.44 12.55 -12.50
CA TYR A 156 2.83 12.88 -12.17
C TYR A 156 3.05 12.79 -10.66
N LYS A 157 4.14 12.16 -10.28
CA LYS A 157 4.63 12.18 -8.91
C LYS A 157 5.17 13.59 -8.55
N LYS A 158 5.46 13.78 -7.26
CA LYS A 158 6.07 15.03 -6.76
C LYS A 158 7.42 15.34 -7.42
N ASP A 159 8.20 14.33 -7.77
CA ASP A 159 9.46 14.43 -8.51
C ASP A 159 9.28 14.65 -10.01
N LYS A 160 8.03 14.86 -10.48
CA LYS A 160 7.62 15.02 -11.88
C LYS A 160 7.77 13.78 -12.75
N THR A 161 8.01 12.61 -12.18
CA THR A 161 7.99 11.35 -12.93
C THR A 161 6.56 11.02 -13.35
N PRO A 162 6.28 10.83 -14.66
CA PRO A 162 4.95 10.45 -15.11
C PRO A 162 4.69 8.96 -14.82
N TYR A 163 3.45 8.62 -14.50
CA TYR A 163 2.97 7.24 -14.35
C TYR A 163 1.54 7.11 -14.85
N LYS A 164 1.19 5.94 -15.36
CA LYS A 164 -0.19 5.61 -15.70
C LYS A 164 -0.92 5.14 -14.44
N CYS A 165 -2.10 5.68 -14.23
CA CYS A 165 -2.94 5.37 -13.10
C CYS A 165 -4.31 4.93 -13.62
N GLU A 166 -4.75 3.76 -13.24
CA GLU A 166 -6.14 3.37 -13.34
C GLU A 166 -6.87 3.95 -12.13
N VAL A 167 -7.91 4.73 -12.40
CA VAL A 167 -8.72 5.41 -11.39
C VAL A 167 -10.16 4.94 -11.54
N LYS A 168 -10.67 4.24 -10.54
CA LYS A 168 -12.08 3.89 -10.42
C LYS A 168 -12.74 4.89 -9.48
N ILE A 169 -13.71 5.65 -9.98
CA ILE A 169 -14.42 6.66 -9.20
C ILE A 169 -15.83 6.17 -8.91
N ILE A 170 -16.20 6.23 -7.64
CA ILE A 170 -17.50 5.77 -7.13
C ILE A 170 -18.17 6.94 -6.40
N PRO A 171 -19.34 7.39 -6.86
CA PRO A 171 -20.11 8.40 -6.14
C PRO A 171 -20.70 7.80 -4.85
N LEU A 172 -20.57 8.56 -3.77
CA LEU A 172 -21.06 8.21 -2.45
C LEU A 172 -22.25 9.12 -2.12
N TYR A 173 -23.35 8.54 -1.69
CA TYR A 173 -24.61 9.24 -1.59
C TYR A 173 -25.31 8.99 -0.23
N THR A 174 -26.05 10.01 0.19
CA THR A 174 -27.09 9.92 1.20
C THR A 174 -28.44 9.84 0.49
N ASP A 175 -29.15 10.96 0.34
CA ASP A 175 -30.30 11.10 -0.59
C ASP A 175 -29.84 11.60 -1.96
N LYS A 176 -28.71 12.28 -2.02
CA LYS A 176 -28.00 12.73 -3.22
C LYS A 176 -26.51 12.43 -3.08
N VAL A 177 -25.78 12.49 -4.20
CA VAL A 177 -24.32 12.35 -4.17
C VAL A 177 -23.70 13.51 -3.38
N THR A 178 -22.87 13.17 -2.41
CA THR A 178 -22.21 14.15 -1.52
C THR A 178 -20.70 14.07 -1.64
N HIS A 179 -20.16 12.91 -1.97
CA HIS A 179 -18.72 12.64 -2.01
C HIS A 179 -18.39 11.71 -3.19
N PHE A 180 -17.10 11.62 -3.51
CA PHE A 180 -16.56 10.62 -4.41
C PHE A 180 -15.44 9.85 -3.72
N LEU A 181 -15.42 8.54 -3.92
CA LEU A 181 -14.32 7.66 -3.58
C LEU A 181 -13.55 7.34 -4.86
N ALA A 182 -12.28 7.68 -4.91
CA ALA A 182 -11.37 7.24 -5.96
C ALA A 182 -10.49 6.10 -5.43
N ILE A 183 -10.46 5.01 -6.18
CA ILE A 183 -9.65 3.82 -5.96
C ILE A 183 -8.62 3.80 -7.07
N GLU A 184 -7.35 3.87 -6.71
CA GLU A 184 -6.26 4.07 -7.68
C GLU A 184 -5.26 2.91 -7.63
N LYS A 185 -4.81 2.50 -8.82
CA LYS A 185 -3.77 1.50 -9.03
C LYS A 185 -2.84 1.93 -10.16
N LYS A 186 -1.53 1.70 -10.01
CA LYS A 186 -0.61 1.88 -11.14
C LYS A 186 -0.85 0.83 -12.20
N VAL A 187 -0.78 1.26 -13.44
CA VAL A 187 -0.79 0.38 -14.61
C VAL A 187 0.64 0.35 -15.18
N VAL A 188 1.18 -0.84 -15.34
CA VAL A 188 2.51 -1.06 -15.94
C VAL A 188 2.45 -0.90 -17.46
#